data_6d703c0713798f2a4b32b3dc4d526a25
#
_entry.id   6d703c0713798f2a4b32b3dc4d526a25
#
_cell.length_a   1.000
_cell.length_b   1.000
_cell.length_c   1.000
_cell.angle_alpha   90.00
_cell.angle_beta   90.00
_cell.angle_gamma   90.00
#
_symmetry.space_group_name_H-M   'P 1'
#
loop_
_entity.id
_entity.type
_entity.pdbx_description
1 polymer ?
#
loop_
_entity_poly.entity_id
_entity_poly.type
_entity_poly.pdbx_seq_one_letter_code
_entity_poly.pdbx_strand_id
1 'polypeptide(L)'
;MKTDLKEVNSYTRQLDVTIAWEQIQDEFEKEFSRASSTYSMKGFRKGKVPSSIVRKNLGPSIEAHFAEHSINTYYRQALDELKLSPINQAKINNLEFKEGTDLSFTAEFEVEPVVNLPKYEKKIKVEAVKYIAEKEDVDDALIRYQEQHA
;
A
#
# COMPACT_ATOMS: atom_id res chain seq x y z
N MET A 1 11.66 16.13 5.89
CA MET A 1 11.46 14.68 5.63
C MET A 1 12.64 14.16 4.82
N LYS A 2 13.15 12.98 5.13
CA LYS A 2 14.16 12.27 4.34
C LYS A 2 13.53 10.99 3.83
N THR A 3 13.70 10.71 2.54
CA THR A 3 13.15 9.52 1.88
C THR A 3 14.27 8.79 1.16
N ASP A 4 14.34 7.48 1.32
CA ASP A 4 15.28 6.60 0.59
C ASP A 4 14.47 5.48 -0.08
N LEU A 5 14.52 5.45 -1.42
CA LEU A 5 13.80 4.48 -2.23
C LEU A 5 14.73 3.38 -2.70
N LYS A 6 14.41 2.14 -2.33
CA LYS A 6 15.13 0.94 -2.76
C LYS A 6 14.27 0.08 -3.69
N GLU A 7 14.83 -0.33 -4.80
CA GLU A 7 14.22 -1.30 -5.69
C GLU A 7 14.56 -2.72 -5.23
N VAL A 8 13.58 -3.45 -4.74
CA VAL A 8 13.74 -4.84 -4.29
C VAL A 8 13.70 -5.78 -5.49
N ASN A 9 12.75 -5.55 -6.40
CA ASN A 9 12.64 -6.27 -7.66
C ASN A 9 11.93 -5.39 -8.73
N SER A 10 11.55 -5.95 -9.88
CA SER A 10 10.96 -5.21 -11.00
C SER A 10 9.64 -4.48 -10.65
N TYR A 11 8.90 -4.94 -9.67
CA TYR A 11 7.60 -4.38 -9.27
C TYR A 11 7.52 -4.00 -7.80
N THR A 12 8.38 -4.53 -6.91
CA THR A 12 8.37 -4.20 -5.48
C THR A 12 9.36 -3.09 -5.17
N ARG A 13 8.88 -2.10 -4.41
CA ARG A 13 9.66 -0.97 -3.91
C ARG A 13 9.62 -0.95 -2.39
N GLN A 14 10.72 -0.59 -1.80
CA GLN A 14 10.86 -0.32 -0.38
C GLN A 14 11.22 1.14 -0.19
N LEU A 15 10.42 1.85 0.59
CA LEU A 15 10.59 3.26 0.89
C LEU A 15 10.87 3.42 2.38
N ASP A 16 12.07 3.85 2.70
CA ASP A 16 12.47 4.23 4.05
C ASP A 16 12.21 5.73 4.25
N VAL A 17 11.38 6.08 5.22
CA VAL A 17 10.98 7.46 5.51
C VAL A 17 11.44 7.81 6.91
N THR A 18 12.10 8.96 7.05
CA THR A 18 12.50 9.53 8.33
C THR A 18 12.06 10.98 8.41
N ILE A 19 11.32 11.33 9.45
CA ILE A 19 10.80 12.67 9.71
C ILE A 19 11.42 13.18 11.01
N ALA A 20 12.09 14.33 10.93
CA ALA A 20 12.71 14.95 12.08
C ALA A 20 11.66 15.37 13.13
N TRP A 21 11.96 15.18 14.40
CA TRP A 21 11.10 15.54 15.52
C TRP A 21 10.58 16.98 15.43
N GLU A 22 11.43 17.92 15.03
CA GLU A 22 11.08 19.34 14.89
C GLU A 22 9.90 19.60 13.95
N GLN A 23 9.68 18.72 12.96
CA GLN A 23 8.59 18.85 11.99
C GLN A 23 7.23 18.31 12.51
N ILE A 24 7.28 17.38 13.45
CA ILE A 24 6.11 16.68 13.99
C ILE A 24 5.74 17.08 15.41
N GLN A 25 6.61 17.82 16.10
CA GLN A 25 6.44 18.21 17.49
C GLN A 25 5.12 18.93 17.74
N ASP A 26 4.79 19.93 16.91
CA ASP A 26 3.57 20.72 17.08
C ASP A 26 2.30 19.88 16.91
N GLU A 27 2.35 18.90 16.00
CA GLU A 27 1.23 17.99 15.76
C GLU A 27 1.08 17.00 16.92
N PHE A 28 2.18 16.48 17.40
CA PHE A 28 2.20 15.59 18.56
C PHE A 28 1.69 16.29 19.83
N GLU A 29 2.10 17.54 20.09
CA GLU A 29 1.63 18.30 21.24
C GLU A 29 0.13 18.61 21.18
N LYS A 30 -0.40 18.87 19.99
CA LYS A 30 -1.86 19.04 19.79
C LYS A 30 -2.61 17.74 20.11
N GLU A 31 -2.11 16.61 19.62
CA GLU A 31 -2.71 15.29 19.89
C GLU A 31 -2.65 14.97 21.40
N PHE A 32 -1.49 15.18 22.02
CA PHE A 32 -1.31 15.01 23.45
C PHE A 32 -2.23 15.92 24.28
N SER A 33 -2.38 17.17 23.90
CA SER A 33 -3.28 18.12 24.56
C SER A 33 -4.73 17.68 24.45
N ARG A 34 -5.15 17.20 23.26
CA ARG A 34 -6.51 16.66 23.02
C ARG A 34 -6.76 15.44 23.89
N ALA A 35 -5.86 14.47 23.91
CA ALA A 35 -5.96 13.27 24.75
C ALA A 35 -6.00 13.61 26.24
N SER A 36 -5.13 14.53 26.69
CA SER A 36 -5.08 15.00 28.06
C SER A 36 -6.39 15.66 28.51
N SER A 37 -7.03 16.46 27.65
CA SER A 37 -8.30 17.15 27.96
C SER A 37 -9.47 16.19 28.16
N THR A 38 -9.44 15.04 27.54
CA THR A 38 -10.48 14.00 27.65
C THR A 38 -10.21 12.97 28.72
N TYR A 39 -8.95 12.90 29.20
CA TYR A 39 -8.53 11.90 30.15
C TYR A 39 -9.15 12.10 31.54
N SER A 40 -9.63 11.00 32.11
CA SER A 40 -10.21 10.95 33.44
C SER A 40 -9.51 9.91 34.30
N MET A 41 -9.17 10.28 35.52
CA MET A 41 -8.53 9.40 36.49
C MET A 41 -9.16 9.57 37.86
N LYS A 42 -9.28 8.46 38.59
CA LYS A 42 -9.84 8.49 39.96
C LYS A 42 -8.99 9.44 40.84
N GLY A 43 -9.67 10.40 41.50
CA GLY A 43 -9.02 11.42 42.33
C GLY A 43 -8.75 12.76 41.60
N PHE A 44 -9.01 12.86 40.30
CA PHE A 44 -8.84 14.09 39.52
C PHE A 44 -10.12 14.42 38.76
N ARG A 45 -10.37 15.72 38.59
CA ARG A 45 -11.44 16.18 37.69
C ARG A 45 -11.01 15.93 36.23
N LYS A 46 -11.94 15.50 35.37
CA LYS A 46 -11.74 15.29 33.94
C LYS A 46 -10.97 16.46 33.31
N GLY A 47 -9.88 16.16 32.60
CA GLY A 47 -9.01 17.15 31.92
C GLY A 47 -8.14 17.99 32.85
N LYS A 48 -8.09 17.69 34.16
CA LYS A 48 -7.23 18.37 35.17
C LYS A 48 -6.22 17.43 35.80
N VAL A 49 -5.94 16.32 35.14
CA VAL A 49 -4.87 15.40 35.53
C VAL A 49 -3.52 16.02 35.16
N PRO A 50 -2.52 16.05 36.05
CA PRO A 50 -1.18 16.57 35.73
C PRO A 50 -0.59 15.87 34.49
N SER A 51 0.04 16.64 33.60
CA SER A 51 0.62 16.15 32.34
C SER A 51 1.60 15.02 32.53
N SER A 52 2.37 15.02 33.61
CA SER A 52 3.32 13.96 33.97
C SER A 52 2.62 12.60 34.20
N ILE A 53 1.45 12.60 34.80
CA ILE A 53 0.66 11.40 35.04
C ILE A 53 0.02 10.92 33.72
N VAL A 54 -0.48 11.87 32.90
CA VAL A 54 -1.04 11.55 31.58
C VAL A 54 0.06 10.92 30.70
N ARG A 55 1.25 11.50 30.63
CA ARG A 55 2.40 10.94 29.87
C ARG A 55 2.75 9.52 30.34
N LYS A 56 2.78 9.29 31.64
CA LYS A 56 3.10 7.97 32.18
C LYS A 56 2.06 6.91 31.82
N ASN A 57 0.76 7.26 31.84
CA ASN A 57 -0.32 6.30 31.68
C ASN A 57 -0.79 6.15 30.22
N LEU A 58 -0.83 7.25 29.46
CA LEU A 58 -1.32 7.30 28.09
C LEU A 58 -0.19 7.55 27.07
N GLY A 59 1.01 7.93 27.49
CA GLY A 59 2.12 8.23 26.58
C GLY A 59 2.30 7.18 25.50
N PRO A 60 2.52 5.91 25.83
CA PRO A 60 2.70 4.86 24.81
C PRO A 60 1.51 4.70 23.87
N SER A 61 0.28 4.89 24.36
CA SER A 61 -0.92 4.82 23.52
C SER A 61 -1.06 6.02 22.58
N ILE A 62 -0.70 7.21 23.06
CA ILE A 62 -0.69 8.43 22.25
C ILE A 62 0.40 8.35 21.18
N GLU A 63 1.59 7.88 21.55
CA GLU A 63 2.72 7.67 20.63
C GLU A 63 2.33 6.71 19.51
N ALA A 64 1.73 5.57 19.83
CA ALA A 64 1.28 4.58 18.84
C ALA A 64 0.23 5.17 17.89
N HIS A 65 -0.80 5.83 18.45
CA HIS A 65 -1.87 6.45 17.66
C HIS A 65 -1.35 7.57 16.76
N PHE A 66 -0.46 8.42 17.30
CA PHE A 66 0.18 9.47 16.53
C PHE A 66 1.02 8.91 15.38
N ALA A 67 1.83 7.87 15.65
CA ALA A 67 2.64 7.23 14.63
C ALA A 67 1.79 6.65 13.50
N GLU A 68 0.71 5.92 13.82
CA GLU A 68 -0.22 5.36 12.82
C GLU A 68 -0.86 6.45 11.95
N HIS A 69 -1.29 7.56 12.57
CA HIS A 69 -1.89 8.68 11.82
C HIS A 69 -0.85 9.37 10.92
N SER A 70 0.33 9.63 11.44
CA SER A 70 1.43 10.30 10.75
C SER A 70 1.95 9.49 9.57
N ILE A 71 2.04 8.16 9.68
CA ILE A 71 2.44 7.28 8.57
C ILE A 71 1.57 7.55 7.33
N ASN A 72 0.24 7.56 7.48
CA ASN A 72 -0.65 7.76 6.35
C ASN A 72 -0.43 9.10 5.64
N THR A 73 -0.15 10.15 6.42
CA THR A 73 0.08 11.50 5.89
C THR A 73 1.43 11.58 5.18
N TYR A 74 2.51 11.18 5.85
CA TYR A 74 3.86 11.29 5.33
C TYR A 74 4.18 10.27 4.23
N TYR A 75 3.57 9.09 4.27
CA TYR A 75 3.66 8.13 3.18
C TYR A 75 3.06 8.68 1.88
N ARG A 76 1.87 9.30 1.95
CA ARG A 76 1.27 9.94 0.76
C ARG A 76 2.12 11.08 0.23
N GLN A 77 2.64 11.94 1.11
CA GLN A 77 3.54 13.02 0.70
C GLN A 77 4.80 12.48 0.00
N ALA A 78 5.40 11.41 0.55
CA ALA A 78 6.56 10.78 -0.05
C ALA A 78 6.26 10.18 -1.44
N LEU A 79 5.10 9.55 -1.62
CA LEU A 79 4.66 9.06 -2.92
C LEU A 79 4.47 10.17 -3.95
N ASP A 80 3.86 11.28 -3.53
CA ASP A 80 3.62 12.45 -4.39
C ASP A 80 4.95 13.09 -4.82
N GLU A 81 5.90 13.26 -3.89
CA GLU A 81 7.24 13.78 -4.18
C GLU A 81 8.01 12.90 -5.18
N LEU A 82 7.91 11.58 -5.03
CA LEU A 82 8.58 10.60 -5.87
C LEU A 82 7.80 10.24 -7.14
N LYS A 83 6.55 10.76 -7.29
CA LYS A 83 5.63 10.47 -8.40
C LYS A 83 5.39 8.96 -8.58
N LEU A 84 5.25 8.25 -7.48
CA LEU A 84 4.99 6.82 -7.47
C LEU A 84 3.50 6.54 -7.27
N SER A 85 2.98 5.59 -8.04
CA SER A 85 1.58 5.13 -7.92
C SER A 85 1.58 3.67 -7.50
N PRO A 86 1.39 3.36 -6.21
CA PRO A 86 1.31 1.98 -5.74
C PRO A 86 0.02 1.33 -6.24
N ILE A 87 0.11 0.04 -6.58
CA ILE A 87 -1.03 -0.78 -7.02
C ILE A 87 -1.76 -1.38 -5.82
N ASN A 88 -1.01 -1.65 -4.75
CA ASN A 88 -1.52 -2.27 -3.52
C ASN A 88 -1.35 -1.36 -2.31
N GLN A 89 -1.95 -1.76 -1.19
CA GLN A 89 -1.72 -1.13 0.09
C GLN A 89 -0.31 -1.47 0.60
N ALA A 90 0.43 -0.43 1.02
CA ALA A 90 1.78 -0.61 1.55
C ALA A 90 1.79 -1.40 2.85
N LYS A 91 2.75 -2.29 2.98
CA LYS A 91 3.07 -2.99 4.22
C LYS A 91 4.10 -2.16 4.99
N ILE A 92 3.70 -1.69 6.17
CA ILE A 92 4.57 -0.91 7.03
C ILE A 92 5.38 -1.84 7.93
N ASN A 93 6.68 -1.68 7.89
CA ASN A 93 7.64 -2.41 8.70
C ASN A 93 8.53 -1.41 9.47
N ASN A 94 9.23 -1.86 10.50
CA ASN A 94 10.24 -1.09 11.24
C ASN A 94 9.77 0.29 11.68
N LEU A 95 8.54 0.36 12.23
CA LEU A 95 8.01 1.59 12.79
C LEU A 95 8.70 1.89 14.13
N GLU A 96 9.40 3.01 14.19
CA GLU A 96 10.05 3.50 15.41
C GLU A 96 9.64 4.95 15.64
N PHE A 97 9.03 5.20 16.78
CA PHE A 97 8.67 6.54 17.24
C PHE A 97 8.62 6.58 18.76
N LYS A 98 9.17 7.62 19.33
CA LYS A 98 9.01 8.02 20.73
C LYS A 98 8.99 9.54 20.82
N GLU A 99 8.31 10.06 21.83
CA GLU A 99 8.31 11.50 22.11
C GLU A 99 9.76 12.04 22.22
N GLY A 100 10.08 13.07 21.44
CA GLY A 100 11.41 13.67 21.39
C GLY A 100 12.39 12.98 20.44
N THR A 101 11.97 11.96 19.68
CA THR A 101 12.80 11.30 18.65
C THR A 101 12.17 11.43 17.27
N ASP A 102 12.97 11.23 16.25
CA ASP A 102 12.50 11.20 14.87
C ASP A 102 11.53 10.03 14.66
N LEU A 103 10.52 10.24 13.80
CA LEU A 103 9.65 9.17 13.33
C LEU A 103 10.30 8.49 12.14
N SER A 104 10.52 7.19 12.22
CA SER A 104 11.03 6.39 11.11
C SER A 104 10.16 5.18 10.84
N PHE A 105 9.96 4.86 9.57
CA PHE A 105 9.26 3.67 9.14
C PHE A 105 9.71 3.25 7.74
N THR A 106 9.50 1.97 7.44
CA THR A 106 9.76 1.37 6.13
C THR A 106 8.43 0.94 5.52
N ALA A 107 8.12 1.41 4.32
CA ALA A 107 6.94 1.03 3.56
C ALA A 107 7.35 0.15 2.37
N GLU A 108 6.78 -1.04 2.29
CA GLU A 108 6.95 -1.97 1.16
C GLU A 108 5.65 -1.99 0.34
N PHE A 109 5.74 -1.71 -0.95
CA PHE A 109 4.60 -1.64 -1.86
C PHE A 109 5.00 -2.04 -3.28
N GLU A 110 4.00 -2.31 -4.10
CA GLU A 110 4.18 -2.69 -5.48
C GLU A 110 3.77 -1.56 -6.42
N VAL A 111 4.56 -1.41 -7.49
CA VAL A 111 4.29 -0.45 -8.56
C VAL A 111 4.14 -1.18 -9.88
N GLU A 112 3.48 -0.54 -10.84
CA GLU A 112 3.35 -1.07 -12.19
C GLU A 112 4.73 -1.25 -12.83
N PRO A 113 5.10 -2.47 -13.26
CA PRO A 113 6.40 -2.70 -13.89
C PRO A 113 6.44 -2.11 -15.30
N VAL A 114 7.56 -1.50 -15.66
CA VAL A 114 7.79 -1.08 -17.04
C VAL A 114 8.12 -2.30 -17.88
N VAL A 115 7.16 -2.74 -18.70
CA VAL A 115 7.33 -3.88 -19.59
C VAL A 115 7.87 -3.41 -20.93
N ASN A 116 9.12 -3.71 -21.22
CA ASN A 116 9.73 -3.51 -22.54
C ASN A 116 9.40 -4.69 -23.43
N LEU A 117 8.42 -4.55 -24.30
CA LEU A 117 8.09 -5.59 -25.28
C LEU A 117 9.20 -5.66 -26.35
N PRO A 118 9.78 -6.84 -26.59
CA PRO A 118 10.68 -7.03 -27.75
C PRO A 118 9.87 -6.87 -29.03
N LYS A 119 10.54 -6.55 -30.15
CA LYS A 119 9.89 -6.54 -31.47
C LYS A 119 9.36 -7.94 -31.79
N TYR A 120 8.06 -8.14 -31.59
CA TYR A 120 7.36 -9.42 -31.80
C TYR A 120 6.75 -9.54 -33.21
N GLU A 121 6.64 -8.42 -33.93
CA GLU A 121 6.14 -8.41 -35.30
C GLU A 121 6.97 -9.37 -36.18
N LYS A 122 6.29 -10.25 -36.88
CA LYS A 122 6.86 -11.27 -37.78
C LYS A 122 7.70 -12.37 -37.10
N LYS A 123 7.76 -12.42 -35.76
CA LYS A 123 8.47 -13.49 -35.03
C LYS A 123 7.54 -14.58 -34.52
N ILE A 124 6.26 -14.29 -34.41
CA ILE A 124 5.24 -15.26 -33.97
C ILE A 124 4.80 -16.06 -35.20
N LYS A 125 5.14 -17.33 -35.23
CA LYS A 125 4.62 -18.30 -36.21
C LYS A 125 3.40 -18.94 -35.57
N VAL A 126 2.24 -18.77 -36.20
CA VAL A 126 1.00 -19.42 -35.79
C VAL A 126 0.71 -20.51 -36.84
N GLU A 127 0.61 -21.75 -36.37
CA GLU A 127 0.13 -22.85 -37.19
C GLU A 127 -1.41 -22.76 -37.24
N ALA A 128 -1.94 -22.41 -38.39
CA ALA A 128 -3.39 -22.40 -38.58
C ALA A 128 -3.81 -23.75 -39.16
N VAL A 129 -4.71 -24.44 -38.46
CA VAL A 129 -5.34 -25.64 -38.98
C VAL A 129 -6.49 -25.20 -39.90
N LYS A 130 -6.36 -25.49 -41.17
CA LYS A 130 -7.42 -25.23 -42.15
C LYS A 130 -8.26 -26.49 -42.26
N TYR A 131 -9.48 -26.41 -41.76
CA TYR A 131 -10.46 -27.49 -41.96
C TYR A 131 -11.05 -27.37 -43.37
N ILE A 132 -10.90 -28.43 -44.13
CA ILE A 132 -11.52 -28.57 -45.46
C ILE A 132 -12.51 -29.72 -45.36
N ALA A 133 -13.75 -29.45 -45.69
CA ALA A 133 -14.75 -30.50 -45.69
C ALA A 133 -14.43 -31.49 -46.83
N GLU A 134 -14.30 -32.75 -46.47
CA GLU A 134 -14.09 -33.84 -47.39
C GLU A 134 -15.45 -34.43 -47.85
N LYS A 135 -15.44 -35.27 -48.85
CA LYS A 135 -16.67 -35.85 -49.40
C LYS A 135 -17.38 -36.70 -48.32
N GLU A 136 -16.64 -37.37 -47.48
CA GLU A 136 -17.16 -38.14 -46.35
C GLU A 136 -17.94 -37.29 -45.36
N ASP A 137 -17.47 -36.08 -45.03
CA ASP A 137 -18.16 -35.16 -44.14
C ASP A 137 -19.53 -34.70 -44.70
N VAL A 138 -19.60 -34.56 -46.03
CA VAL A 138 -20.85 -34.21 -46.73
C VAL A 138 -21.82 -35.40 -46.74
N ASP A 139 -21.33 -36.62 -46.99
CA ASP A 139 -22.16 -37.84 -46.99
C ASP A 139 -22.70 -38.10 -45.57
N ASP A 140 -21.92 -37.96 -44.55
CA ASP A 140 -22.35 -38.06 -43.16
C ASP A 140 -23.40 -37.01 -42.79
N ALA A 141 -23.22 -35.79 -43.26
CA ALA A 141 -24.21 -34.72 -43.05
C ALA A 141 -25.56 -35.03 -43.74
N LEU A 142 -25.50 -35.61 -44.91
CA LEU A 142 -26.71 -36.03 -45.62
C LEU A 142 -27.43 -37.18 -44.94
N ILE A 143 -26.72 -38.17 -44.43
CA ILE A 143 -27.28 -39.28 -43.64
C ILE A 143 -28.00 -38.73 -42.39
N ARG A 144 -27.34 -37.86 -41.61
CA ARG A 144 -27.96 -37.23 -40.44
C ARG A 144 -29.20 -36.42 -40.78
N TYR A 145 -29.17 -35.72 -41.91
CA TYR A 145 -30.33 -34.96 -42.35
C TYR A 145 -31.51 -35.88 -42.75
N GLN A 146 -31.23 -37.00 -43.41
CA GLN A 146 -32.26 -38.01 -43.76
C GLN A 146 -32.88 -38.64 -42.51
N GLU A 147 -32.05 -39.00 -41.51
CA GLU A 147 -32.51 -39.57 -40.23
C GLU A 147 -33.39 -38.60 -39.42
N GLN A 148 -33.15 -37.29 -39.52
CA GLN A 148 -33.98 -36.29 -38.87
C GLN A 148 -35.33 -36.02 -39.54
N HIS A 149 -35.47 -36.38 -40.81
CA HIS A 149 -36.66 -36.07 -41.62
C HIS A 149 -37.40 -37.32 -42.11
N ALA A 150 -36.96 -38.50 -41.68
CA ALA A 150 -37.68 -39.75 -41.88
C ALA A 150 -38.60 -40.03 -40.69
#